data_c8d90cecdc027b9af6336d83279ae102
#
_entry.id   c8d90cecdc027b9af6336d83279ae102
#
_cell.length_a   1.000
_cell.length_b   1.000
_cell.length_c   1.000
_cell.angle_alpha   90.00
_cell.angle_beta   90.00
_cell.angle_gamma   90.00
#
_symmetry.space_group_name_H-M   'P 1'
#
loop_
_entity.id
_entity.type
_entity.pdbx_description
1 polymer ?
#
loop_
_entity_poly.entity_id
_entity_poly.type
_entity_poly.pdbx_seq_one_letter_code
_entity_poly.pdbx_strand_id
1 'polypeptide(L)'
;MSFQDSFWGPNGFEELRKSIKEGQDFTKDIAAILHERSELEINYAKHLSKLAAKINKATRLTLGTTQHAWQEVALQMENEADTHRQFSGSLEEDVVKPIKALLECQHKQRKNLENTVDKVHKALNDRRNDELKAKKLSYACARENERMQEQALDCKLNKGKLITEKDIHKLEAKKRKAEELLTRADIDYYNSCIKAERARQDWETSVYRTEAAFQHLEEERLNCIHDFAQKYTNHYSLMGPSLSQCSERLKTTVASVDVAADVQKLIEVKGTGPNVPEQFLPDFYAENMSNEMKKERRKDVLQRFMSLLKHDLELERKGKQGVENLAKVFQETPTFGDADAQQDVFEKLQHMRAMLTYLEATRFKMQCTLAELDGSNKPTHPLFAHMEMKNKQGMYQTVLKIPRWVRMERRNSGSSGSGSSDSHDMDISQVQDSTNDIYANMPSRNNGISTLTQCRALYEYDAKMSDELTLRPGDTIILVQKTEDGWWQGELNGMMGVFPSTYVEEIR
;
A
#
# COMPACT_ATOMS: atom_id res chain seq x y z
N MET A 1 -0.43 53.32 1.51
CA MET A 1 -1.88 53.46 1.76
C MET A 1 -2.18 52.86 3.10
N SER A 2 -2.91 53.60 3.95
CA SER A 2 -3.33 53.09 5.25
C SER A 2 -4.84 52.83 5.27
N PHE A 3 -5.31 52.03 6.22
CA PHE A 3 -6.75 51.82 6.41
C PHE A 3 -7.43 53.14 6.79
N GLN A 4 -6.73 53.98 7.56
CA GLN A 4 -7.18 55.32 7.96
C GLN A 4 -7.44 56.24 6.76
N ASP A 5 -6.74 56.06 5.64
CA ASP A 5 -6.88 56.85 4.42
C ASP A 5 -7.91 56.28 3.42
N SER A 6 -8.40 55.05 3.66
CA SER A 6 -9.16 54.29 2.68
C SER A 6 -10.58 53.92 3.12
N PHE A 7 -10.84 53.90 4.44
CA PHE A 7 -12.15 53.51 5.00
C PHE A 7 -12.79 54.70 5.72
N TRP A 8 -13.68 55.39 5.03
CA TRP A 8 -14.26 56.64 5.54
C TRP A 8 -15.70 56.46 6.10
N GLY A 9 -15.91 57.02 7.29
CA GLY A 9 -17.22 57.11 7.88
C GLY A 9 -17.78 55.78 8.41
N PRO A 10 -19.04 55.73 8.85
CA PRO A 10 -19.62 54.53 9.43
C PRO A 10 -19.61 53.32 8.48
N ASN A 11 -19.91 53.51 7.20
CA ASN A 11 -19.96 52.45 6.21
C ASN A 11 -18.56 51.90 5.89
N GLY A 12 -17.53 52.77 5.83
CA GLY A 12 -16.13 52.33 5.63
C GLY A 12 -15.64 51.49 6.80
N PHE A 13 -15.92 51.92 8.04
CA PHE A 13 -15.56 51.15 9.22
C PHE A 13 -16.27 49.80 9.30
N GLU A 14 -17.55 49.69 8.95
CA GLU A 14 -18.27 48.41 8.91
C GLU A 14 -17.72 47.46 7.84
N GLU A 15 -17.33 47.96 6.64
CA GLU A 15 -16.71 47.14 5.62
C GLU A 15 -15.32 46.67 6.07
N LEU A 16 -14.51 47.52 6.71
CA LEU A 16 -13.25 47.12 7.30
C LEU A 16 -13.42 46.05 8.38
N ARG A 17 -14.36 46.21 9.27
CA ARG A 17 -14.73 45.26 10.33
C ARG A 17 -15.09 43.90 9.75
N LYS A 18 -15.86 43.88 8.67
CA LYS A 18 -16.24 42.66 7.93
C LYS A 18 -14.99 41.99 7.29
N SER A 19 -14.15 42.75 6.60
CA SER A 19 -12.92 42.24 5.96
C SER A 19 -11.95 41.61 6.96
N ILE A 20 -11.73 42.25 8.12
CA ILE A 20 -10.89 41.72 9.22
C ILE A 20 -11.46 40.38 9.74
N LYS A 21 -12.78 40.29 9.87
CA LYS A 21 -13.46 39.08 10.30
C LYS A 21 -13.29 37.96 9.25
N GLU A 22 -13.48 38.25 7.97
CA GLU A 22 -13.28 37.29 6.87
C GLU A 22 -11.85 36.77 6.82
N GLY A 23 -10.84 37.64 7.06
CA GLY A 23 -9.44 37.24 7.20
C GLY A 23 -9.20 36.25 8.34
N GLN A 24 -9.87 36.49 9.50
CA GLN A 24 -9.78 35.56 10.63
C GLN A 24 -10.50 34.24 10.36
N ASP A 25 -11.65 34.25 9.71
CA ASP A 25 -12.41 33.06 9.33
C ASP A 25 -11.56 32.22 8.34
N PHE A 26 -10.95 32.84 7.33
CA PHE A 26 -9.97 32.18 6.43
C PHE A 26 -8.83 31.51 7.21
N THR A 27 -8.23 32.21 8.16
CA THR A 27 -7.13 31.69 8.97
C THR A 27 -7.56 30.49 9.82
N LYS A 28 -8.78 30.53 10.33
CA LYS A 28 -9.40 29.42 11.08
C LYS A 28 -9.60 28.19 10.20
N ASP A 29 -10.09 28.38 8.97
CA ASP A 29 -10.28 27.28 8.02
C ASP A 29 -8.96 26.64 7.63
N ILE A 30 -7.92 27.45 7.38
CA ILE A 30 -6.56 26.94 7.13
C ILE A 30 -6.04 26.10 8.31
N ALA A 31 -6.25 26.57 9.55
CA ALA A 31 -5.85 25.81 10.73
C ALA A 31 -6.57 24.45 10.83
N ALA A 32 -7.87 24.41 10.50
CA ALA A 32 -8.66 23.18 10.47
C ALA A 32 -8.16 22.22 9.39
N ILE A 33 -7.95 22.70 8.17
CA ILE A 33 -7.43 21.89 7.04
C ILE A 33 -6.05 21.31 7.35
N LEU A 34 -5.15 22.11 7.92
CA LEU A 34 -3.81 21.62 8.27
C LEU A 34 -3.83 20.63 9.44
N HIS A 35 -4.77 20.77 10.36
CA HIS A 35 -5.01 19.80 11.41
C HIS A 35 -5.49 18.46 10.83
N GLU A 36 -6.49 18.49 9.95
CA GLU A 36 -6.97 17.29 9.25
C GLU A 36 -5.83 16.64 8.43
N ARG A 37 -4.98 17.45 7.78
CA ARG A 37 -3.79 16.94 7.07
C ARG A 37 -2.84 16.21 8.02
N SER A 38 -2.61 16.75 9.21
CA SER A 38 -1.79 16.11 10.25
C SER A 38 -2.39 14.76 10.69
N GLU A 39 -3.72 14.71 10.89
CA GLU A 39 -4.41 13.46 11.25
C GLU A 39 -4.34 12.39 10.14
N LEU A 40 -4.42 12.77 8.88
CA LEU A 40 -4.23 11.85 7.75
C LEU A 40 -2.84 11.22 7.76
N GLU A 41 -1.80 12.01 8.00
CA GLU A 41 -0.42 11.53 8.05
C GLU A 41 -0.21 10.53 9.20
N ILE A 42 -0.69 10.85 10.39
CA ILE A 42 -0.57 9.94 11.55
C ILE A 42 -1.36 8.64 11.34
N ASN A 43 -2.52 8.72 10.69
CA ASN A 43 -3.32 7.54 10.38
C ASN A 43 -2.65 6.68 9.31
N TYR A 44 -2.07 7.27 8.27
CA TYR A 44 -1.26 6.56 7.27
C TYR A 44 -0.11 5.81 7.95
N ALA A 45 0.68 6.52 8.76
CA ALA A 45 1.80 5.94 9.50
C ALA A 45 1.38 4.75 10.39
N LYS A 46 0.27 4.87 11.13
CA LYS A 46 -0.28 3.77 11.94
C LYS A 46 -0.63 2.53 11.11
N HIS A 47 -1.21 2.72 9.93
CA HIS A 47 -1.56 1.59 9.05
C HIS A 47 -0.32 0.96 8.44
N LEU A 48 0.68 1.75 8.05
CA LEU A 48 1.94 1.26 7.49
C LEU A 48 2.71 0.42 8.53
N SER A 49 2.81 0.88 9.78
CA SER A 49 3.41 0.10 10.88
C SER A 49 2.69 -1.24 11.12
N LYS A 50 1.35 -1.27 10.98
CA LYS A 50 0.61 -2.54 11.07
C LYS A 50 0.95 -3.49 9.92
N LEU A 51 1.19 -2.99 8.72
CA LEU A 51 1.63 -3.80 7.58
C LEU A 51 3.05 -4.32 7.78
N ALA A 52 3.98 -3.49 8.25
CA ALA A 52 5.34 -3.90 8.62
C ALA A 52 5.33 -5.04 9.63
N ALA A 53 4.50 -4.93 10.68
CA ALA A 53 4.34 -5.99 11.67
C ALA A 53 3.79 -7.31 11.07
N LYS A 54 2.87 -7.23 10.08
CA LYS A 54 2.35 -8.42 9.38
C LYS A 54 3.43 -9.09 8.54
N ILE A 55 4.27 -8.32 7.81
CA ILE A 55 5.40 -8.86 7.06
C ILE A 55 6.38 -9.55 8.01
N ASN A 56 6.76 -8.91 9.11
CA ASN A 56 7.65 -9.50 10.11
C ASN A 56 7.09 -10.82 10.71
N LYS A 57 5.77 -10.95 10.81
CA LYS A 57 5.14 -12.20 11.23
C LYS A 57 5.21 -13.25 10.13
N ALA A 58 4.96 -12.88 8.87
CA ALA A 58 4.97 -13.80 7.72
C ALA A 58 6.37 -14.35 7.46
N THR A 59 7.41 -13.53 7.60
CA THR A 59 8.81 -13.92 7.34
C THR A 59 9.43 -14.85 8.40
N ARG A 60 8.76 -15.08 9.53
CA ARG A 60 9.31 -15.96 10.61
C ARG A 60 9.54 -17.41 10.17
N LEU A 61 8.80 -17.87 9.16
CA LEU A 61 8.87 -19.25 8.67
C LEU A 61 9.74 -19.39 7.42
N THR A 62 10.22 -18.29 6.86
CA THR A 62 11.14 -18.27 5.72
C THR A 62 12.59 -18.31 6.20
N LEU A 63 13.52 -18.61 5.29
CA LEU A 63 14.94 -18.74 5.59
C LEU A 63 15.76 -18.05 4.49
N GLY A 64 16.99 -17.65 4.84
CA GLY A 64 17.97 -17.17 3.89
C GLY A 64 17.86 -15.71 3.50
N THR A 65 18.37 -15.36 2.32
CA THR A 65 18.47 -13.98 1.82
C THR A 65 17.10 -13.39 1.49
N THR A 66 16.17 -14.20 0.99
CA THR A 66 14.78 -13.79 0.75
C THR A 66 14.08 -13.38 2.04
N GLN A 67 14.29 -14.09 3.15
CA GLN A 67 13.76 -13.67 4.47
C GLN A 67 14.27 -12.28 4.84
N HIS A 68 15.58 -12.07 4.71
CA HIS A 68 16.22 -10.80 5.04
C HIS A 68 15.67 -9.65 4.18
N ALA A 69 15.50 -9.86 2.87
CA ALA A 69 14.94 -8.86 1.96
C ALA A 69 13.52 -8.42 2.39
N TRP A 70 12.64 -9.36 2.75
CA TRP A 70 11.30 -9.01 3.22
C TRP A 70 11.27 -8.40 4.63
N GLN A 71 12.23 -8.75 5.51
CA GLN A 71 12.40 -8.06 6.79
C GLN A 71 12.85 -6.61 6.58
N GLU A 72 13.71 -6.37 5.58
CA GLU A 72 14.12 -5.01 5.20
C GLU A 72 12.93 -4.22 4.63
N VAL A 73 12.05 -4.83 3.82
CA VAL A 73 10.79 -4.19 3.38
C VAL A 73 9.97 -3.74 4.58
N ALA A 74 9.82 -4.58 5.60
CA ALA A 74 9.10 -4.22 6.81
C ALA A 74 9.79 -3.08 7.58
N LEU A 75 11.11 -3.10 7.66
CA LEU A 75 11.90 -2.04 8.31
C LEU A 75 11.74 -0.71 7.58
N GLN A 76 11.81 -0.71 6.25
CA GLN A 76 11.67 0.52 5.48
C GLN A 76 10.22 1.05 5.51
N MET A 77 9.20 0.20 5.59
CA MET A 77 7.82 0.64 5.87
C MET A 77 7.70 1.31 7.24
N GLU A 78 8.42 0.86 8.25
CA GLU A 78 8.42 1.51 9.57
C GLU A 78 9.16 2.85 9.54
N ASN A 79 10.29 2.94 8.82
CA ASN A 79 11.02 4.20 8.62
C ASN A 79 10.18 5.22 7.84
N GLU A 80 9.43 4.78 6.83
CA GLU A 80 8.45 5.60 6.12
C GLU A 80 7.35 6.09 7.07
N ALA A 81 6.81 5.19 7.90
CA ALA A 81 5.83 5.54 8.91
C ALA A 81 6.37 6.57 9.91
N ASP A 82 7.63 6.46 10.31
CA ASP A 82 8.30 7.44 11.18
C ASP A 82 8.43 8.80 10.51
N THR A 83 8.76 8.84 9.23
CA THR A 83 8.84 10.08 8.43
C THR A 83 7.48 10.80 8.43
N HIS A 84 6.39 10.07 8.20
CA HIS A 84 5.03 10.61 8.22
C HIS A 84 4.60 11.04 9.63
N ARG A 85 4.98 10.31 10.68
CA ARG A 85 4.75 10.70 12.09
C ARG A 85 5.47 12.01 12.44
N GLN A 86 6.72 12.14 12.01
CA GLN A 86 7.51 13.35 12.24
C GLN A 86 6.89 14.54 11.53
N PHE A 87 6.53 14.40 10.25
CA PHE A 87 5.84 15.46 9.50
C PHE A 87 4.53 15.87 10.17
N SER A 88 3.69 14.91 10.56
CA SER A 88 2.45 15.17 11.30
C SER A 88 2.71 15.95 12.61
N GLY A 89 3.70 15.50 13.39
CA GLY A 89 4.07 16.17 14.64
C GLY A 89 4.55 17.60 14.44
N SER A 90 5.45 17.82 13.48
CA SER A 90 5.96 19.16 13.14
C SER A 90 4.84 20.08 12.64
N LEU A 91 3.91 19.54 11.83
CA LEU A 91 2.77 20.30 11.33
C LEU A 91 1.85 20.76 12.48
N GLU A 92 1.56 19.89 13.43
CA GLU A 92 0.71 20.23 14.57
C GLU A 92 1.39 21.23 15.52
N GLU A 93 2.69 21.00 15.86
CA GLU A 93 3.39 21.83 16.85
C GLU A 93 3.83 23.20 16.28
N ASP A 94 4.38 23.22 15.06
CA ASP A 94 5.02 24.43 14.51
C ASP A 94 4.07 25.28 13.67
N VAL A 95 2.94 24.73 13.24
CA VAL A 95 1.98 25.42 12.36
C VAL A 95 0.60 25.50 12.98
N VAL A 96 -0.06 24.38 13.25
CA VAL A 96 -1.48 24.36 13.66
C VAL A 96 -1.70 25.01 15.02
N LYS A 97 -0.94 24.65 16.04
CA LYS A 97 -1.04 25.24 17.38
C LYS A 97 -0.74 26.73 17.39
N PRO A 98 0.34 27.23 16.74
CA PRO A 98 0.60 28.66 16.65
C PRO A 98 -0.50 29.44 15.91
N ILE A 99 -1.09 28.89 14.83
CA ILE A 99 -2.21 29.52 14.14
C ILE A 99 -3.41 29.66 15.10
N LYS A 100 -3.75 28.61 15.84
CA LYS A 100 -4.84 28.64 16.84
C LYS A 100 -4.59 29.69 17.93
N ALA A 101 -3.34 29.80 18.40
CA ALA A 101 -2.96 30.80 19.40
C ALA A 101 -3.07 32.24 18.85
N LEU A 102 -2.62 32.48 17.62
CA LEU A 102 -2.76 33.77 16.93
C LEU A 102 -4.24 34.16 16.82
N LEU A 103 -5.09 33.25 16.35
CA LEU A 103 -6.53 33.48 16.21
C LEU A 103 -7.18 33.86 17.53
N GLU A 104 -6.84 33.18 18.61
CA GLU A 104 -7.41 33.50 19.94
C GLU A 104 -6.99 34.89 20.43
N CYS A 105 -5.69 35.23 20.26
CA CYS A 105 -5.15 36.53 20.62
C CYS A 105 -5.83 37.65 19.83
N GLN A 106 -5.83 37.54 18.50
CA GLN A 106 -6.40 38.54 17.61
C GLN A 106 -7.92 38.68 17.77
N HIS A 107 -8.64 37.59 18.01
CA HIS A 107 -10.07 37.64 18.29
C HIS A 107 -10.37 38.51 19.53
N LYS A 108 -9.63 38.35 20.64
CA LYS A 108 -9.77 39.14 21.85
C LYS A 108 -9.49 40.61 21.59
N GLN A 109 -8.41 40.91 20.87
CA GLN A 109 -8.02 42.29 20.54
C GLN A 109 -9.08 42.96 19.65
N ARG A 110 -9.48 42.30 18.55
CA ARG A 110 -10.54 42.80 17.65
C ARG A 110 -11.84 43.12 18.40
N LYS A 111 -12.31 42.18 19.22
CA LYS A 111 -13.56 42.36 19.99
C LYS A 111 -13.50 43.53 20.94
N ASN A 112 -12.37 43.79 21.59
CA ASN A 112 -12.19 44.93 22.47
C ASN A 112 -12.22 46.27 21.71
N LEU A 113 -11.56 46.32 20.53
CA LEU A 113 -11.56 47.47 19.65
C LEU A 113 -12.97 47.80 19.13
N GLU A 114 -13.67 46.78 18.61
CA GLU A 114 -15.06 46.89 18.14
C GLU A 114 -15.98 47.41 19.24
N ASN A 115 -15.93 46.81 20.44
CA ASN A 115 -16.76 47.25 21.58
C ASN A 115 -16.49 48.69 21.98
N THR A 116 -15.25 49.18 21.81
CA THR A 116 -14.90 50.58 22.13
C THR A 116 -15.53 51.54 21.13
N VAL A 117 -15.45 51.25 19.83
CA VAL A 117 -16.10 52.06 18.79
C VAL A 117 -17.63 52.02 18.93
N ASP A 118 -18.22 50.83 19.18
CA ASP A 118 -19.66 50.68 19.36
C ASP A 118 -20.19 51.52 20.54
N LYS A 119 -19.46 51.62 21.67
CA LYS A 119 -19.81 52.45 22.82
C LYS A 119 -19.84 53.94 22.47
N VAL A 120 -18.80 54.44 21.80
CA VAL A 120 -18.75 55.87 21.44
C VAL A 120 -19.72 56.17 20.30
N HIS A 121 -19.98 55.26 19.37
CA HIS A 121 -21.02 55.40 18.35
C HIS A 121 -22.42 55.52 18.97
N LYS A 122 -22.72 54.68 19.94
CA LYS A 122 -23.99 54.75 20.69
C LYS A 122 -24.12 56.11 21.40
N ALA A 123 -23.06 56.59 22.09
CA ALA A 123 -23.06 57.87 22.75
C ALA A 123 -23.27 59.02 21.76
N LEU A 124 -22.66 58.98 20.56
CA LEU A 124 -22.92 59.96 19.49
C LEU A 124 -24.41 59.98 19.10
N ASN A 125 -24.97 58.78 18.83
CA ASN A 125 -26.39 58.68 18.45
C ASN A 125 -27.33 59.22 19.54
N ASP A 126 -27.04 58.97 20.82
CA ASP A 126 -27.79 59.46 21.92
C ASP A 126 -27.73 61.03 21.98
N ARG A 127 -26.54 61.62 21.81
CA ARG A 127 -26.35 63.10 21.77
C ARG A 127 -27.00 63.70 20.53
N ARG A 128 -26.99 63.08 19.36
CA ARG A 128 -27.71 63.52 18.14
C ARG A 128 -29.24 63.52 18.37
N ASN A 129 -29.76 62.53 19.07
CA ASN A 129 -31.16 62.46 19.44
C ASN A 129 -31.54 63.59 20.44
N ASP A 130 -30.68 63.90 21.42
CA ASP A 130 -30.92 65.00 22.38
C ASP A 130 -30.83 66.35 21.68
N GLU A 131 -29.89 66.57 20.77
CA GLU A 131 -29.79 67.75 19.92
C GLU A 131 -31.10 67.97 19.12
N LEU A 132 -31.61 66.91 18.49
CA LEU A 132 -32.85 66.98 17.71
C LEU A 132 -34.04 67.33 18.56
N LYS A 133 -34.14 66.81 19.81
CA LYS A 133 -35.20 67.12 20.75
C LYS A 133 -35.10 68.60 21.16
N ALA A 134 -33.90 69.06 21.51
CA ALA A 134 -33.67 70.47 21.91
C ALA A 134 -33.97 71.42 20.75
N LYS A 135 -33.59 71.07 19.52
CA LYS A 135 -33.94 71.83 18.31
C LYS A 135 -35.45 71.99 18.14
N LYS A 136 -36.17 70.84 18.25
CA LYS A 136 -37.66 70.90 18.16
C LYS A 136 -38.27 71.80 19.21
N LEU A 137 -37.77 71.80 20.47
CA LEU A 137 -38.23 72.65 21.53
C LEU A 137 -37.92 74.11 21.27
N SER A 138 -36.67 74.48 20.93
CA SER A 138 -36.26 75.82 20.55
C SER A 138 -37.21 76.43 19.47
N TYR A 139 -37.41 75.67 18.40
CA TYR A 139 -38.29 76.07 17.30
C TYR A 139 -39.77 76.25 17.75
N ALA A 140 -40.26 75.40 18.67
CA ALA A 140 -41.58 75.56 19.21
C ALA A 140 -41.69 76.83 20.09
N CYS A 141 -40.72 77.12 20.96
CA CYS A 141 -40.62 78.33 21.77
C CYS A 141 -40.48 79.58 20.89
N ALA A 142 -39.68 79.50 19.81
CA ALA A 142 -39.55 80.60 18.85
C ALA A 142 -40.90 80.95 18.20
N ARG A 143 -41.63 79.99 17.71
CA ARG A 143 -42.93 80.17 17.09
C ARG A 143 -43.95 80.75 18.12
N GLU A 144 -43.94 80.31 19.38
CA GLU A 144 -44.80 80.84 20.39
C GLU A 144 -44.39 82.25 20.77
N ASN A 145 -43.10 82.56 20.87
CA ASN A 145 -42.61 83.92 21.14
C ASN A 145 -43.03 84.92 20.03
N GLU A 146 -42.84 84.54 18.73
CA GLU A 146 -43.33 85.38 17.61
C GLU A 146 -44.82 85.61 17.69
N ARG A 147 -45.61 84.57 17.95
CA ARG A 147 -47.07 84.71 18.17
C ARG A 147 -47.43 85.68 19.34
N MET A 148 -46.69 85.61 20.45
CA MET A 148 -46.93 86.51 21.59
C MET A 148 -46.47 87.94 21.26
N GLN A 149 -45.38 88.10 20.49
CA GLN A 149 -44.94 89.43 20.04
C GLN A 149 -45.94 90.09 19.09
N GLU A 150 -46.47 89.34 18.11
CA GLU A 150 -47.49 89.79 17.18
C GLU A 150 -48.74 90.22 17.96
N GLN A 151 -49.25 89.38 18.89
CA GLN A 151 -50.41 89.74 19.75
C GLN A 151 -50.17 90.97 20.59
N ALA A 152 -48.99 91.17 21.15
CA ALA A 152 -48.65 92.35 21.93
C ALA A 152 -48.56 93.62 21.07
N LEU A 153 -48.11 93.45 19.80
CA LEU A 153 -48.05 94.57 18.85
C LEU A 153 -49.46 95.00 18.42
N ASP A 154 -50.27 93.99 18.06
CA ASP A 154 -51.67 94.23 17.65
C ASP A 154 -52.48 94.92 18.77
N CYS A 155 -52.29 94.54 20.05
CA CYS A 155 -52.89 95.15 21.17
C CYS A 155 -52.45 96.61 21.34
N LYS A 156 -51.21 96.97 21.00
CA LYS A 156 -50.67 98.34 21.05
C LYS A 156 -51.15 99.22 19.88
N LEU A 157 -51.34 98.62 18.71
CA LEU A 157 -51.83 99.34 17.50
C LEU A 157 -53.35 99.59 17.49
N ASN A 158 -54.14 98.64 18.05
CA ASN A 158 -55.60 98.67 18.04
C ASN A 158 -56.17 99.42 19.26
N LYS A 159 -55.80 100.68 19.51
CA LYS A 159 -56.25 101.51 20.61
C LYS A 159 -57.78 101.82 20.63
N GLY A 160 -58.60 101.18 19.82
CA GLY A 160 -60.02 101.44 19.66
C GLY A 160 -60.98 100.41 20.25
N LYS A 161 -60.51 99.26 20.79
CA LYS A 161 -61.32 98.28 21.53
C LYS A 161 -60.98 98.34 23.03
N LEU A 162 -62.03 98.32 23.93
CA LEU A 162 -61.92 98.30 25.39
C LEU A 162 -61.02 97.11 25.86
N ILE A 163 -59.72 97.28 25.79
CA ILE A 163 -58.74 96.36 26.40
C ILE A 163 -58.40 96.97 27.75
N THR A 164 -58.62 96.27 28.84
CA THR A 164 -58.30 96.77 30.21
C THR A 164 -56.76 96.78 30.42
N GLU A 165 -56.27 97.79 31.20
CA GLU A 165 -54.89 97.92 31.58
C GLU A 165 -54.34 96.61 32.20
N LYS A 166 -55.20 95.82 32.86
CA LYS A 166 -54.93 94.54 33.47
C LYS A 166 -54.66 93.43 32.42
N ASP A 167 -55.32 93.50 31.29
CA ASP A 167 -55.12 92.55 30.18
C ASP A 167 -53.79 92.81 29.41
N ILE A 168 -53.41 94.13 29.29
CA ILE A 168 -52.12 94.54 28.71
C ILE A 168 -50.94 93.99 29.58
N HIS A 169 -51.04 94.23 30.91
CA HIS A 169 -50.01 93.70 31.84
C HIS A 169 -49.94 92.21 31.82
N LYS A 170 -51.06 91.52 31.66
CA LYS A 170 -51.11 90.07 31.56
C LYS A 170 -50.44 89.55 30.28
N LEU A 171 -50.66 90.25 29.17
CA LEU A 171 -50.04 89.88 27.87
C LEU A 171 -48.54 90.19 27.85
N GLU A 172 -48.12 91.36 28.44
CA GLU A 172 -46.69 91.67 28.61
C GLU A 172 -45.95 90.64 29.48
N ALA A 173 -46.58 90.14 30.56
CA ALA A 173 -46.06 89.11 31.42
C ALA A 173 -45.91 87.74 30.61
N LYS A 174 -46.91 87.41 29.78
CA LYS A 174 -46.83 86.20 28.90
C LYS A 174 -45.74 86.34 27.88
N LYS A 175 -45.60 87.52 27.21
CA LYS A 175 -44.53 87.79 26.25
C LYS A 175 -43.16 87.62 26.91
N ARG A 176 -42.88 88.24 28.07
CA ARG A 176 -41.64 88.11 28.81
C ARG A 176 -41.34 86.67 29.16
N LYS A 177 -42.34 85.88 29.58
CA LYS A 177 -42.20 84.45 29.86
C LYS A 177 -41.85 83.64 28.59
N ALA A 178 -42.48 84.00 27.46
CA ALA A 178 -42.16 83.36 26.18
C ALA A 178 -40.69 83.66 25.71
N GLU A 179 -40.23 84.94 25.89
CA GLU A 179 -38.83 85.33 25.61
C GLU A 179 -37.83 84.60 26.51
N GLU A 180 -38.13 84.50 27.83
CA GLU A 180 -37.30 83.78 28.79
C GLU A 180 -37.24 82.30 28.45
N LEU A 181 -38.38 81.66 28.05
CA LEU A 181 -38.42 80.24 27.62
C LEU A 181 -37.66 80.00 26.31
N LEU A 182 -37.82 80.94 25.35
CA LEU A 182 -37.05 80.86 24.09
C LEU A 182 -35.55 80.95 24.38
N THR A 183 -35.12 81.97 25.11
CA THR A 183 -33.69 82.16 25.45
C THR A 183 -33.12 80.92 26.13
N ARG A 184 -33.82 80.29 27.03
CA ARG A 184 -33.39 79.05 27.69
C ARG A 184 -33.34 77.88 26.69
N ALA A 185 -34.37 77.71 25.86
CA ALA A 185 -34.42 76.64 24.88
C ALA A 185 -33.33 76.78 23.83
N ASP A 186 -32.99 78.00 23.41
CA ASP A 186 -31.91 78.26 22.48
C ASP A 186 -30.53 77.97 23.08
N ILE A 187 -30.27 78.30 24.32
CA ILE A 187 -29.07 77.96 25.05
C ILE A 187 -28.95 76.41 25.19
N ASP A 188 -30.06 75.76 25.55
CA ASP A 188 -30.07 74.28 25.68
C ASP A 188 -29.82 73.60 24.35
N TYR A 189 -30.41 74.09 23.24
CA TYR A 189 -30.16 73.61 21.90
C TYR A 189 -28.65 73.79 21.51
N TYR A 190 -28.14 75.03 21.70
CA TYR A 190 -26.73 75.32 21.45
C TYR A 190 -25.78 74.35 22.21
N ASN A 191 -26.06 74.19 23.52
CA ASN A 191 -25.29 73.29 24.38
C ASN A 191 -25.41 71.83 23.90
N SER A 192 -26.54 71.38 23.39
CA SER A 192 -26.76 70.06 22.84
C SER A 192 -25.98 69.84 21.52
N CYS A 193 -25.93 70.90 20.67
CA CYS A 193 -25.12 70.90 19.47
C CYS A 193 -23.59 70.66 19.77
N ILE A 194 -23.09 71.45 20.77
CA ILE A 194 -21.67 71.32 21.19
C ILE A 194 -21.41 69.95 21.78
N LYS A 195 -22.33 69.38 22.58
CA LYS A 195 -22.16 68.00 23.10
C LYS A 195 -22.19 66.93 21.99
N ALA A 196 -23.07 67.08 21.01
CA ALA A 196 -23.16 66.18 19.88
C ALA A 196 -21.90 66.24 19.01
N GLU A 197 -21.36 67.43 18.77
CA GLU A 197 -20.14 67.61 17.99
C GLU A 197 -18.93 67.04 18.72
N ARG A 198 -18.80 67.19 20.04
CA ARG A 198 -17.75 66.53 20.82
C ARG A 198 -17.87 65.01 20.73
N ALA A 199 -19.05 64.45 20.86
CA ALA A 199 -19.27 63.02 20.71
C ALA A 199 -18.95 62.51 19.30
N ARG A 200 -19.20 63.33 18.26
CA ARG A 200 -18.78 63.02 16.89
C ARG A 200 -17.26 62.95 16.76
N GLN A 201 -16.55 63.92 17.35
CA GLN A 201 -15.08 63.94 17.36
C GLN A 201 -14.51 62.76 18.16
N ASP A 202 -15.10 62.39 19.29
CA ASP A 202 -14.70 61.22 20.08
C ASP A 202 -14.89 59.92 19.28
N TRP A 203 -16.03 59.80 18.57
CA TRP A 203 -16.28 58.64 17.69
C TRP A 203 -15.27 58.60 16.54
N GLU A 204 -15.04 59.68 15.82
CA GLU A 204 -14.10 59.77 14.72
C GLU A 204 -12.67 59.44 15.17
N THR A 205 -12.25 59.94 16.32
CA THR A 205 -10.93 59.60 16.90
C THR A 205 -10.83 58.14 17.29
N SER A 206 -11.91 57.56 17.81
CA SER A 206 -11.93 56.13 18.15
C SER A 206 -11.84 55.25 16.92
N VAL A 207 -12.59 55.61 15.86
CA VAL A 207 -12.53 54.89 14.56
C VAL A 207 -11.11 54.97 13.99
N TYR A 208 -10.54 56.16 13.90
CA TYR A 208 -9.19 56.39 13.37
C TYR A 208 -8.10 55.54 14.08
N ARG A 209 -8.19 55.48 15.43
CA ARG A 209 -7.28 54.65 16.23
C ARG A 209 -7.50 53.14 15.98
N THR A 210 -8.77 52.73 15.83
CA THR A 210 -9.15 51.35 15.61
C THR A 210 -8.74 50.85 14.21
N GLU A 211 -8.85 51.70 13.18
CA GLU A 211 -8.39 51.42 11.82
C GLU A 211 -6.88 51.18 11.79
N ALA A 212 -6.07 51.99 12.49
CA ALA A 212 -4.65 51.74 12.63
C ALA A 212 -4.34 50.41 13.33
N ALA A 213 -5.10 50.11 14.41
CA ALA A 213 -4.93 48.87 15.13
C ALA A 213 -5.37 47.63 14.27
N PHE A 214 -6.44 47.75 13.49
CA PHE A 214 -6.89 46.71 12.56
C PHE A 214 -5.88 46.47 11.45
N GLN A 215 -5.27 47.53 10.90
CA GLN A 215 -4.19 47.39 9.94
C GLN A 215 -3.03 46.59 10.53
N HIS A 216 -2.60 46.89 11.72
CA HIS A 216 -1.53 46.17 12.40
C HIS A 216 -1.89 44.69 12.65
N LEU A 217 -3.12 44.39 13.09
CA LEU A 217 -3.58 43.02 13.25
C LEU A 217 -3.60 42.25 11.93
N GLU A 218 -4.02 42.90 10.85
CA GLU A 218 -4.04 42.27 9.52
C GLU A 218 -2.63 42.02 8.95
N GLU A 219 -1.75 43.00 9.10
CA GLU A 219 -0.33 42.83 8.72
C GLU A 219 0.33 41.69 9.52
N GLU A 220 0.10 41.63 10.83
CA GLU A 220 0.57 40.52 11.68
C GLU A 220 0.00 39.18 11.21
N ARG A 221 -1.31 39.11 10.95
CA ARG A 221 -1.99 37.89 10.47
C ARG A 221 -1.37 37.41 9.15
N LEU A 222 -1.24 38.30 8.17
CA LEU A 222 -0.67 37.96 6.85
C LEU A 222 0.76 37.49 6.92
N ASN A 223 1.59 38.17 7.72
CA ASN A 223 2.98 37.78 7.95
C ASN A 223 3.05 36.38 8.62
N CYS A 224 2.26 36.16 9.65
CA CYS A 224 2.21 34.86 10.32
C CYS A 224 1.73 33.75 9.39
N ILE A 225 0.70 33.96 8.57
CA ILE A 225 0.22 32.98 7.60
C ILE A 225 1.30 32.68 6.56
N HIS A 226 2.04 33.67 6.09
CA HIS A 226 3.18 33.48 5.22
C HIS A 226 4.25 32.59 5.88
N ASP A 227 4.66 32.91 7.10
CA ASP A 227 5.64 32.15 7.87
C ASP A 227 5.22 30.70 8.10
N PHE A 228 3.92 30.47 8.40
CA PHE A 228 3.37 29.13 8.56
C PHE A 228 3.38 28.34 7.26
N ALA A 229 3.05 28.98 6.13
CA ALA A 229 3.17 28.37 4.82
C ALA A 229 4.63 27.97 4.50
N GLN A 230 5.60 28.80 4.89
CA GLN A 230 7.01 28.54 4.72
C GLN A 230 7.48 27.37 5.60
N LYS A 231 7.04 27.31 6.86
CA LYS A 231 7.28 26.18 7.76
C LYS A 231 6.69 24.87 7.20
N TYR A 232 5.44 24.91 6.72
CA TYR A 232 4.84 23.76 6.05
C TYR A 232 5.71 23.25 4.90
N THR A 233 6.15 24.16 4.02
CA THR A 233 7.01 23.81 2.87
C THR A 233 8.33 23.19 3.32
N ASN A 234 8.96 23.77 4.36
CA ASN A 234 10.21 23.26 4.90
C ASN A 234 10.05 21.84 5.47
N HIS A 235 9.03 21.60 6.30
CA HIS A 235 8.77 20.26 6.85
C HIS A 235 8.41 19.26 5.76
N TYR A 236 7.62 19.66 4.76
CA TYR A 236 7.28 18.80 3.63
C TYR A 236 8.50 18.40 2.80
N SER A 237 9.43 19.34 2.57
CA SER A 237 10.66 19.11 1.80
C SER A 237 11.61 18.09 2.44
N LEU A 238 11.55 17.92 3.77
CA LEU A 238 12.37 16.94 4.49
C LEU A 238 11.90 15.49 4.28
N MET A 239 10.67 15.28 3.84
CA MET A 239 10.15 13.94 3.58
C MET A 239 10.83 13.28 2.37
N GLY A 240 11.08 14.03 1.31
CA GLY A 240 11.65 13.52 0.06
C GLY A 240 12.97 12.76 0.26
N PRO A 241 14.00 13.35 0.86
CA PRO A 241 15.26 12.68 1.15
C PRO A 241 15.11 11.42 2.01
N SER A 242 14.24 11.44 3.03
CA SER A 242 13.98 10.29 3.91
C SER A 242 13.35 9.12 3.14
N LEU A 243 12.34 9.39 2.31
CA LEU A 243 11.70 8.38 1.48
C LEU A 243 12.64 7.83 0.39
N SER A 244 13.48 8.69 -0.20
CA SER A 244 14.50 8.28 -1.16
C SER A 244 15.53 7.34 -0.51
N GLN A 245 15.95 7.63 0.72
CA GLN A 245 16.85 6.75 1.47
C GLN A 245 16.23 5.39 1.75
N CYS A 246 14.94 5.33 2.10
CA CYS A 246 14.22 4.06 2.24
C CYS A 246 14.26 3.24 0.94
N SER A 247 14.00 3.88 -0.19
CA SER A 247 14.02 3.25 -1.52
C SER A 247 15.39 2.69 -1.88
N GLU A 248 16.47 3.43 -1.67
CA GLU A 248 17.83 2.97 -1.98
C GLU A 248 18.27 1.79 -1.10
N ARG A 249 17.91 1.79 0.18
CA ARG A 249 18.17 0.64 1.08
C ARG A 249 17.45 -0.61 0.61
N LEU A 250 16.16 -0.49 0.24
CA LEU A 250 15.38 -1.61 -0.30
C LEU A 250 16.04 -2.17 -1.56
N LYS A 251 16.37 -1.31 -2.51
CA LYS A 251 16.99 -1.70 -3.78
C LYS A 251 18.29 -2.49 -3.57
N THR A 252 19.15 -2.02 -2.66
CA THR A 252 20.40 -2.67 -2.33
C THR A 252 20.17 -4.07 -1.73
N THR A 253 19.28 -4.19 -0.78
CA THR A 253 19.00 -5.46 -0.08
C THR A 253 18.29 -6.46 -0.99
N VAL A 254 17.33 -6.03 -1.81
CA VAL A 254 16.64 -6.89 -2.75
C VAL A 254 17.59 -7.41 -3.83
N ALA A 255 18.54 -6.60 -4.30
CA ALA A 255 19.56 -7.02 -5.26
C ALA A 255 20.52 -8.08 -4.71
N SER A 256 20.62 -8.25 -3.39
CA SER A 256 21.46 -9.26 -2.74
C SER A 256 20.78 -10.62 -2.54
N VAL A 257 19.53 -10.80 -3.01
CA VAL A 257 18.81 -12.07 -2.89
C VAL A 257 19.46 -13.12 -3.78
N ASP A 258 19.88 -14.23 -3.17
CA ASP A 258 20.44 -15.41 -3.83
C ASP A 258 19.52 -16.62 -3.63
N VAL A 259 18.76 -16.93 -4.68
CA VAL A 259 17.80 -18.04 -4.67
C VAL A 259 18.48 -19.38 -4.49
N ALA A 260 19.68 -19.57 -5.07
CA ALA A 260 20.41 -20.83 -4.97
C ALA A 260 20.91 -21.06 -3.54
N ALA A 261 21.46 -20.03 -2.91
CA ALA A 261 21.86 -20.06 -1.50
C ALA A 261 20.66 -20.31 -0.57
N ASP A 262 19.50 -19.71 -0.85
CA ASP A 262 18.28 -19.91 -0.05
C ASP A 262 17.75 -21.35 -0.14
N VAL A 263 17.77 -21.95 -1.36
CA VAL A 263 17.42 -23.37 -1.56
C VAL A 263 18.40 -24.27 -0.81
N GLN A 264 19.71 -24.00 -0.89
CA GLN A 264 20.70 -24.76 -0.15
C GLN A 264 20.47 -24.65 1.36
N LYS A 265 20.22 -23.46 1.86
CA LYS A 265 19.90 -23.23 3.27
C LYS A 265 18.64 -23.97 3.73
N LEU A 266 17.61 -24.01 2.86
CA LEU A 266 16.39 -24.77 3.14
C LEU A 266 16.69 -26.26 3.26
N ILE A 267 17.52 -26.81 2.35
CA ILE A 267 17.96 -28.21 2.36
C ILE A 267 18.75 -28.51 3.67
N GLU A 268 19.67 -27.64 4.06
CA GLU A 268 20.47 -27.79 5.27
C GLU A 268 19.61 -27.82 6.55
N VAL A 269 18.65 -26.90 6.63
CA VAL A 269 17.83 -26.72 7.86
C VAL A 269 16.64 -27.69 7.93
N LYS A 270 16.02 -28.01 6.79
CA LYS A 270 14.78 -28.81 6.72
C LYS A 270 14.96 -30.17 6.09
N GLY A 271 16.11 -30.43 5.45
CA GLY A 271 16.38 -31.72 4.83
C GLY A 271 16.39 -32.84 5.86
N THR A 272 15.73 -33.93 5.56
CA THR A 272 15.60 -35.11 6.43
C THR A 272 16.78 -36.08 6.30
N GLY A 273 17.80 -35.70 5.50
CA GLY A 273 18.94 -36.56 5.18
C GLY A 273 18.60 -37.68 4.17
N PRO A 274 19.59 -38.47 3.80
CA PRO A 274 19.41 -39.57 2.82
C PRO A 274 18.71 -40.75 3.50
N ASN A 275 17.37 -40.63 3.67
CA ASN A 275 16.60 -41.79 4.14
C ASN A 275 16.28 -42.68 2.93
N VAL A 276 16.89 -43.85 2.88
CA VAL A 276 16.66 -44.84 1.82
C VAL A 276 15.39 -45.61 2.15
N PRO A 277 14.32 -45.48 1.31
CA PRO A 277 13.10 -46.27 1.53
C PRO A 277 13.38 -47.76 1.44
N GLU A 278 12.84 -48.50 2.42
CA GLU A 278 12.98 -49.97 2.47
C GLU A 278 12.07 -50.60 1.43
N GLN A 279 12.62 -51.51 0.60
CA GLN A 279 11.88 -52.38 -0.27
C GLN A 279 11.88 -53.78 0.33
N PHE A 280 10.71 -54.35 0.52
CA PHE A 280 10.56 -55.69 1.09
C PHE A 280 10.61 -56.73 -0.03
N LEU A 281 11.58 -57.59 0.00
CA LEU A 281 11.66 -58.73 -0.92
C LEU A 281 10.70 -59.85 -0.47
N PRO A 282 10.15 -60.65 -1.42
CA PRO A 282 9.37 -61.79 -1.03
C PRO A 282 10.24 -62.82 -0.28
N ASP A 283 9.78 -63.27 0.87
CA ASP A 283 10.41 -64.30 1.68
C ASP A 283 9.53 -65.56 1.67
N PHE A 284 9.98 -66.58 1.00
CA PHE A 284 9.21 -67.81 0.87
C PHE A 284 9.55 -68.78 1.99
N TYR A 285 8.57 -69.56 2.45
CA TYR A 285 8.73 -70.59 3.46
C TYR A 285 9.89 -71.54 3.16
N ALA A 286 10.09 -71.87 1.86
CA ALA A 286 11.11 -72.79 1.37
C ALA A 286 12.56 -72.19 1.45
N GLU A 287 12.74 -70.88 1.60
CA GLU A 287 14.02 -70.25 1.71
C GLU A 287 14.66 -70.41 3.09
N ASN A 288 13.86 -70.44 4.15
CA ASN A 288 14.39 -70.57 5.50
C ASN A 288 14.66 -72.05 5.80
N MET A 289 15.96 -72.39 6.00
CA MET A 289 16.41 -73.74 6.28
C MET A 289 15.93 -74.30 7.63
N SER A 290 15.58 -73.43 8.58
CA SER A 290 15.01 -73.83 9.87
C SER A 290 13.58 -74.30 9.81
N ASN A 291 12.86 -74.02 8.71
CA ASN A 291 11.50 -74.45 8.52
C ASN A 291 11.44 -75.94 8.21
N GLU A 292 10.49 -76.68 8.78
CA GLU A 292 10.32 -78.09 8.54
C GLU A 292 9.81 -78.37 7.07
N MET A 293 10.76 -78.76 6.22
CA MET A 293 10.47 -79.12 4.81
C MET A 293 11.55 -80.04 4.28
N LYS A 294 11.12 -81.17 3.59
CA LYS A 294 12.05 -82.10 2.93
C LYS A 294 12.81 -81.40 1.82
N LYS A 295 14.10 -81.74 1.64
CA LYS A 295 15.03 -81.13 0.68
C LYS A 295 14.49 -81.12 -0.78
N GLU A 296 13.94 -82.24 -1.23
CA GLU A 296 13.39 -82.38 -2.59
C GLU A 296 12.22 -81.41 -2.82
N ARG A 297 11.24 -81.40 -1.87
CA ARG A 297 10.06 -80.48 -1.95
C ARG A 297 10.48 -79.02 -1.87
N ARG A 298 11.47 -78.69 -1.05
CA ARG A 298 12.03 -77.36 -0.92
C ARG A 298 12.59 -76.89 -2.27
N LYS A 299 13.38 -77.74 -2.88
CA LYS A 299 14.02 -77.48 -4.20
C LYS A 299 12.92 -77.28 -5.28
N ASP A 300 11.95 -78.16 -5.37
CA ASP A 300 10.83 -78.05 -6.33
C ASP A 300 10.02 -76.72 -6.19
N VAL A 301 9.80 -76.29 -4.95
CA VAL A 301 9.10 -74.99 -4.70
C VAL A 301 9.97 -73.82 -5.12
N LEU A 302 11.24 -73.79 -4.75
CA LEU A 302 12.14 -72.72 -5.15
C LEU A 302 12.38 -72.67 -6.66
N GLN A 303 12.49 -73.84 -7.34
CA GLN A 303 12.60 -73.90 -8.80
C GLN A 303 11.33 -73.37 -9.49
N ARG A 304 10.14 -73.60 -8.95
CA ARG A 304 8.90 -73.05 -9.46
C ARG A 304 8.89 -71.51 -9.37
N PHE A 305 9.25 -70.94 -8.20
CA PHE A 305 9.36 -69.50 -8.06
C PHE A 305 10.46 -68.91 -8.94
N MET A 306 11.60 -69.61 -9.11
CA MET A 306 12.63 -69.18 -10.02
C MET A 306 12.14 -69.14 -11.47
N SER A 307 11.28 -70.06 -11.90
CA SER A 307 10.69 -70.07 -13.25
C SER A 307 9.76 -68.84 -13.42
N LEU A 308 8.92 -68.52 -12.39
CA LEU A 308 8.09 -67.33 -12.43
C LEU A 308 8.93 -66.06 -12.50
N LEU A 309 9.91 -65.90 -11.62
CA LEU A 309 10.82 -64.77 -11.65
C LEU A 309 11.57 -64.61 -12.97
N LYS A 310 11.99 -65.69 -13.58
CA LYS A 310 12.65 -65.67 -14.88
C LYS A 310 11.68 -65.13 -15.95
N HIS A 311 10.43 -65.58 -15.92
CA HIS A 311 9.41 -65.09 -16.84
C HIS A 311 9.15 -63.59 -16.66
N ASP A 312 8.98 -63.13 -15.40
CA ASP A 312 8.72 -61.74 -15.11
C ASP A 312 9.92 -60.84 -15.46
N LEU A 313 11.17 -61.30 -15.21
CA LEU A 313 12.39 -60.62 -15.64
C LEU A 313 12.47 -60.47 -17.17
N GLU A 314 12.08 -61.52 -17.92
CA GLU A 314 12.07 -61.47 -19.38
C GLU A 314 11.01 -60.49 -19.90
N LEU A 315 9.80 -60.42 -19.26
CA LEU A 315 8.76 -59.49 -19.61
C LEU A 315 9.21 -58.04 -19.34
N GLU A 316 9.76 -57.78 -18.14
CA GLU A 316 10.24 -56.42 -17.75
C GLU A 316 11.42 -55.98 -18.63
N ARG A 317 12.36 -56.86 -18.99
CA ARG A 317 13.46 -56.56 -19.92
C ARG A 317 12.94 -56.20 -21.32
N LYS A 318 11.96 -56.94 -21.85
CA LYS A 318 11.33 -56.65 -23.15
C LYS A 318 10.59 -55.30 -23.08
N GLY A 319 9.85 -55.04 -21.99
CA GLY A 319 9.16 -53.78 -21.79
C GLY A 319 10.14 -52.61 -21.72
N LYS A 320 11.23 -52.76 -20.95
CA LYS A 320 12.30 -51.74 -20.87
C LYS A 320 12.89 -51.45 -22.25
N GLN A 321 13.20 -52.47 -23.02
CA GLN A 321 13.74 -52.33 -24.39
C GLN A 321 12.79 -51.55 -25.30
N GLY A 322 11.46 -51.76 -25.18
CA GLY A 322 10.48 -51.02 -25.95
C GLY A 322 10.47 -49.51 -25.58
N VAL A 323 10.52 -49.20 -24.28
CA VAL A 323 10.57 -47.81 -23.81
C VAL A 323 11.91 -47.15 -24.12
N GLU A 324 13.03 -47.89 -24.08
CA GLU A 324 14.36 -47.41 -24.53
C GLU A 324 14.37 -47.06 -26.01
N ASN A 325 13.75 -47.87 -26.86
CA ASN A 325 13.61 -47.54 -28.28
C ASN A 325 12.81 -46.25 -28.50
N LEU A 326 11.75 -46.02 -27.71
CA LEU A 326 10.97 -44.78 -27.75
C LEU A 326 11.81 -43.58 -27.27
N ALA A 327 12.60 -43.76 -26.22
CA ALA A 327 13.51 -42.73 -25.73
C ALA A 327 14.56 -42.34 -26.78
N LYS A 328 15.07 -43.29 -27.56
CA LYS A 328 15.96 -43.01 -28.70
C LYS A 328 15.28 -42.14 -29.76
N VAL A 329 14.05 -42.46 -30.14
CA VAL A 329 13.31 -41.64 -31.11
C VAL A 329 13.18 -40.21 -30.64
N PHE A 330 12.94 -39.98 -29.35
CA PHE A 330 12.92 -38.61 -28.78
C PHE A 330 14.30 -37.94 -28.83
N GLN A 331 15.39 -38.67 -28.71
CA GLN A 331 16.74 -38.11 -28.85
C GLN A 331 17.07 -37.75 -30.29
N GLU A 332 16.74 -38.64 -31.24
CA GLU A 332 17.02 -38.47 -32.67
C GLU A 332 16.12 -37.41 -33.31
N THR A 333 14.90 -37.25 -32.79
CA THR A 333 13.90 -36.29 -33.28
C THR A 333 13.31 -35.52 -32.10
N PRO A 334 14.01 -34.47 -31.58
CA PRO A 334 13.57 -33.73 -30.41
C PRO A 334 12.20 -33.03 -30.54
N THR A 335 11.73 -32.83 -31.77
CA THR A 335 10.39 -32.28 -32.08
C THR A 335 9.29 -33.33 -32.06
N PHE A 336 9.64 -34.61 -31.89
CA PHE A 336 8.68 -35.70 -31.79
C PHE A 336 8.20 -35.81 -30.33
N GLY A 337 7.00 -35.33 -30.06
CA GLY A 337 6.40 -35.32 -28.74
C GLY A 337 6.72 -34.06 -27.92
N ASP A 338 5.82 -33.72 -26.99
CA ASP A 338 5.98 -32.62 -26.06
C ASP A 338 6.94 -32.96 -24.89
N ALA A 339 7.26 -31.96 -24.06
CA ALA A 339 8.16 -32.15 -22.92
C ALA A 339 7.58 -33.11 -21.86
N ASP A 340 6.27 -33.22 -21.76
CA ASP A 340 5.59 -34.06 -20.78
C ASP A 340 5.65 -35.51 -21.22
N ALA A 341 5.49 -35.82 -22.54
CA ALA A 341 5.69 -37.18 -23.09
C ALA A 341 7.13 -37.66 -22.92
N GLN A 342 8.12 -36.78 -23.08
CA GLN A 342 9.53 -37.14 -22.84
C GLN A 342 9.79 -37.41 -21.35
N GLN A 343 9.17 -36.65 -20.45
CA GLN A 343 9.28 -36.88 -19.03
C GLN A 343 8.61 -38.19 -18.60
N ASP A 344 7.43 -38.50 -19.14
CA ASP A 344 6.72 -39.78 -18.89
C ASP A 344 7.53 -40.98 -19.29
N VAL A 345 8.20 -40.95 -20.45
CA VAL A 345 9.11 -42.03 -20.91
C VAL A 345 10.28 -42.17 -19.95
N PHE A 346 10.86 -41.08 -19.51
CA PHE A 346 11.97 -41.12 -18.54
C PHE A 346 11.51 -41.73 -17.20
N GLU A 347 10.35 -41.32 -16.67
CA GLU A 347 9.79 -41.85 -15.41
C GLU A 347 9.46 -43.34 -15.54
N LYS A 348 8.92 -43.77 -16.68
CA LYS A 348 8.63 -45.16 -16.98
C LYS A 348 9.88 -46.01 -17.03
N LEU A 349 10.98 -45.51 -17.63
CA LEU A 349 12.27 -46.19 -17.62
C LEU A 349 12.83 -46.35 -16.20
N GLN A 350 12.72 -45.28 -15.35
CA GLN A 350 13.14 -45.35 -13.96
C GLN A 350 12.32 -46.39 -13.16
N HIS A 351 11.02 -46.48 -13.43
CA HIS A 351 10.14 -47.46 -12.80
C HIS A 351 10.54 -48.88 -13.19
N MET A 352 10.76 -49.15 -14.49
CA MET A 352 11.18 -50.45 -14.98
C MET A 352 12.55 -50.88 -14.46
N ARG A 353 13.50 -49.94 -14.35
CA ARG A 353 14.81 -50.23 -13.72
C ARG A 353 14.67 -50.60 -12.26
N ALA A 354 13.82 -49.89 -11.51
CA ALA A 354 13.58 -50.21 -10.12
C ALA A 354 12.92 -51.58 -9.95
N MET A 355 11.98 -51.96 -10.85
CA MET A 355 11.36 -53.28 -10.86
C MET A 355 12.34 -54.39 -11.22
N LEU A 356 13.16 -54.20 -12.27
CA LEU A 356 14.21 -55.14 -12.62
C LEU A 356 15.18 -55.37 -11.46
N THR A 357 15.61 -54.29 -10.77
CA THR A 357 16.48 -54.38 -9.60
C THR A 357 15.83 -55.20 -8.48
N TYR A 358 14.54 -55.00 -8.23
CA TYR A 358 13.77 -55.76 -7.25
C TYR A 358 13.68 -57.27 -7.61
N LEU A 359 13.36 -57.56 -8.87
CA LEU A 359 13.27 -58.94 -9.35
C LEU A 359 14.62 -59.65 -9.35
N GLU A 360 15.71 -58.96 -9.76
CA GLU A 360 17.06 -59.47 -9.70
C GLU A 360 17.54 -59.75 -8.26
N ALA A 361 17.22 -58.85 -7.32
CA ALA A 361 17.53 -59.06 -5.91
C ALA A 361 16.81 -60.31 -5.38
N THR A 362 15.53 -60.46 -5.73
CA THR A 362 14.74 -61.65 -5.37
C THR A 362 15.30 -62.91 -5.96
N ARG A 363 15.66 -62.91 -7.26
CA ARG A 363 16.30 -64.02 -7.96
C ARG A 363 17.63 -64.40 -7.30
N PHE A 364 18.47 -63.42 -7.02
CA PHE A 364 19.77 -63.65 -6.37
C PHE A 364 19.60 -64.31 -4.99
N LYS A 365 18.69 -63.83 -4.17
CA LYS A 365 18.38 -64.40 -2.87
C LYS A 365 18.01 -65.88 -2.98
N MET A 366 17.12 -66.26 -3.89
CA MET A 366 16.73 -67.65 -4.11
C MET A 366 17.85 -68.51 -4.70
N GLN A 367 18.69 -67.96 -5.57
CA GLN A 367 19.85 -68.64 -6.06
C GLN A 367 20.86 -69.01 -4.95
N CYS A 368 21.06 -68.08 -3.97
CA CYS A 368 21.87 -68.35 -2.81
C CYS A 368 21.31 -69.51 -1.98
N THR A 369 20.00 -69.58 -1.79
CA THR A 369 19.34 -70.68 -1.04
C THR A 369 19.43 -72.02 -1.82
N LEU A 370 19.24 -71.99 -3.12
CA LEU A 370 19.42 -73.22 -3.97
C LEU A 370 20.87 -73.73 -3.95
N ALA A 371 21.85 -72.83 -4.04
CA ALA A 371 23.27 -73.20 -3.96
C ALA A 371 23.59 -73.81 -2.59
N GLU A 372 23.04 -73.31 -1.52
CA GLU A 372 23.19 -73.88 -0.17
C GLU A 372 22.58 -75.30 -0.07
N LEU A 373 21.37 -75.50 -0.66
CA LEU A 373 20.76 -76.83 -0.72
C LEU A 373 21.56 -77.83 -1.50
N ASP A 374 22.18 -77.42 -2.62
CA ASP A 374 22.98 -78.28 -3.47
C ASP A 374 24.45 -78.47 -3.05
N GLY A 375 24.86 -77.73 -1.96
CA GLY A 375 26.25 -77.75 -1.47
C GLY A 375 27.25 -77.09 -2.44
N SER A 376 26.74 -76.21 -3.33
CA SER A 376 27.52 -75.46 -4.32
C SER A 376 27.90 -74.08 -3.81
N ASN A 377 28.90 -73.44 -4.44
CA ASN A 377 29.28 -72.07 -4.06
C ASN A 377 28.13 -71.07 -4.29
N LYS A 378 27.91 -70.25 -3.31
CA LYS A 378 26.90 -69.20 -3.45
C LYS A 378 27.30 -68.17 -4.50
N PRO A 379 26.39 -67.74 -5.37
CA PRO A 379 26.73 -66.72 -6.38
C PRO A 379 27.02 -65.38 -5.65
N THR A 380 27.87 -64.58 -6.30
CA THR A 380 28.12 -63.18 -5.83
C THR A 380 27.34 -62.22 -6.69
N HIS A 381 26.74 -61.17 -6.04
CA HIS A 381 25.99 -60.14 -6.73
C HIS A 381 26.13 -58.81 -6.02
N PRO A 382 26.31 -57.69 -6.73
CA PRO A 382 26.49 -56.37 -6.11
C PRO A 382 25.33 -55.96 -5.17
N LEU A 383 24.11 -56.37 -5.46
CA LEU A 383 22.93 -56.09 -4.64
C LEU A 383 23.01 -56.68 -3.24
N PHE A 384 23.92 -57.63 -2.96
CA PHE A 384 24.10 -58.24 -1.64
C PHE A 384 24.43 -57.17 -0.57
N ALA A 385 25.25 -56.19 -0.91
CA ALA A 385 25.64 -55.12 0.01
C ALA A 385 24.45 -54.22 0.45
N HIS A 386 23.36 -54.27 -0.30
CA HIS A 386 22.15 -53.51 -0.05
C HIS A 386 20.98 -54.30 0.55
N MET A 387 21.25 -55.58 0.89
CA MET A 387 20.24 -56.49 1.44
C MET A 387 20.48 -56.70 2.93
N GLU A 388 19.44 -56.49 3.71
CA GLU A 388 19.44 -56.74 5.18
C GLU A 388 18.30 -57.69 5.56
N MET A 389 18.57 -58.63 6.50
CA MET A 389 17.49 -59.39 7.10
C MET A 389 17.08 -58.76 8.41
N LYS A 390 15.81 -58.38 8.54
CA LYS A 390 15.22 -57.84 9.76
C LYS A 390 14.25 -58.85 10.37
N ASN A 391 14.27 -58.99 11.70
CA ASN A 391 13.25 -59.76 12.39
C ASN A 391 12.15 -58.80 12.83
N LYS A 392 10.94 -58.97 12.32
CA LYS A 392 9.75 -58.20 12.67
C LYS A 392 8.67 -59.13 13.17
N GLN A 393 8.31 -59.03 14.45
CA GLN A 393 7.27 -59.86 15.04
C GLN A 393 7.51 -61.39 14.95
N GLY A 394 8.76 -61.81 15.10
CA GLY A 394 9.13 -63.24 15.02
C GLY A 394 9.30 -63.80 13.61
N MET A 395 9.07 -63.02 12.58
CA MET A 395 9.32 -63.40 11.17
C MET A 395 10.52 -62.64 10.60
N TYR A 396 11.36 -63.32 9.85
CA TYR A 396 12.45 -62.72 9.11
C TYR A 396 11.90 -62.10 7.84
N GLN A 397 12.29 -60.86 7.58
CA GLN A 397 11.92 -60.10 6.41
C GLN A 397 13.21 -59.57 5.75
N THR A 398 13.39 -59.89 4.48
CA THR A 398 14.49 -59.38 3.69
C THR A 398 14.15 -58.01 3.15
N VAL A 399 14.99 -57.01 3.47
CA VAL A 399 14.86 -55.63 3.07
C VAL A 399 15.94 -55.26 2.11
N LEU A 400 15.58 -54.68 0.98
CA LEU A 400 16.50 -54.11 0.00
C LEU A 400 16.53 -52.56 0.20
N LYS A 401 17.71 -52.02 0.45
CA LYS A 401 17.95 -50.60 0.64
C LYS A 401 18.90 -50.09 -0.44
N ILE A 402 18.33 -49.66 -1.57
CA ILE A 402 19.11 -49.08 -2.64
C ILE A 402 18.97 -47.58 -2.60
N PRO A 403 20.04 -46.79 -2.39
CA PRO A 403 20.02 -45.34 -2.45
C PRO A 403 19.43 -44.82 -3.76
N ARG A 404 18.67 -43.73 -3.70
CA ARG A 404 18.00 -43.13 -4.87
C ARG A 404 19.02 -42.75 -5.96
N TRP A 405 20.20 -42.30 -5.57
CA TRP A 405 21.28 -41.91 -6.51
C TRP A 405 21.89 -43.14 -7.27
N VAL A 406 21.78 -44.34 -6.76
CA VAL A 406 22.15 -45.56 -7.44
C VAL A 406 21.11 -45.98 -8.49
N ARG A 407 19.81 -45.62 -8.21
CA ARG A 407 18.68 -45.92 -9.11
C ARG A 407 18.48 -44.85 -10.20
N MET A 408 18.93 -43.62 -9.93
CA MET A 408 18.87 -42.51 -10.88
C MET A 408 20.28 -42.22 -11.37
N GLU A 409 20.56 -42.46 -12.66
CA GLU A 409 21.78 -41.94 -13.27
C GLU A 409 21.83 -40.43 -13.04
N ARG A 410 22.97 -39.95 -12.47
CA ARG A 410 23.21 -38.51 -12.37
C ARG A 410 23.19 -37.94 -13.78
N ARG A 411 22.31 -37.02 -14.06
CA ARG A 411 22.47 -36.08 -15.16
C ARG A 411 23.76 -35.31 -14.88
N ASN A 412 24.81 -35.59 -15.62
CA ASN A 412 26.02 -34.77 -15.62
C ASN A 412 25.64 -33.38 -16.14
N SER A 413 25.27 -32.46 -15.23
CA SER A 413 25.38 -31.07 -15.53
C SER A 413 26.85 -30.72 -15.56
N GLY A 414 27.36 -30.42 -16.78
CA GLY A 414 28.72 -29.95 -16.96
C GLY A 414 28.98 -28.72 -16.09
N SER A 415 29.79 -28.92 -15.07
CA SER A 415 30.49 -27.85 -14.34
C SER A 415 31.90 -28.35 -14.15
N SER A 416 32.80 -27.77 -14.92
CA SER A 416 34.23 -27.85 -14.72
C SER A 416 34.59 -27.27 -13.35
N GLY A 417 35.02 -28.10 -12.43
CA GLY A 417 35.53 -27.72 -11.11
C GLY A 417 36.33 -28.88 -10.53
N SER A 418 37.65 -28.81 -10.65
CA SER A 418 38.62 -29.71 -10.08
C SER A 418 38.47 -29.89 -8.58
N GLY A 419 38.36 -31.12 -8.12
CA GLY A 419 38.43 -31.50 -6.71
C GLY A 419 38.45 -33.00 -6.56
N SER A 420 39.65 -33.56 -6.43
CA SER A 420 39.93 -34.97 -6.15
C SER A 420 39.31 -35.41 -4.82
N SER A 421 38.52 -36.47 -4.88
CA SER A 421 38.40 -37.42 -3.78
C SER A 421 37.93 -38.76 -4.33
N ASP A 422 38.80 -39.77 -4.15
CA ASP A 422 38.57 -41.17 -4.44
C ASP A 422 37.29 -41.67 -3.75
N SER A 423 36.29 -42.00 -4.51
CA SER A 423 35.25 -42.93 -4.11
C SER A 423 35.00 -43.86 -5.27
N HIS A 424 35.35 -45.12 -5.07
CA HIS A 424 35.01 -46.23 -5.96
C HIS A 424 33.48 -46.30 -6.12
N ASP A 425 32.95 -45.68 -7.16
CA ASP A 425 31.57 -45.92 -7.63
C ASP A 425 31.55 -47.30 -8.32
N MET A 426 31.06 -48.31 -7.61
CA MET A 426 30.73 -49.58 -8.23
C MET A 426 29.45 -49.42 -9.06
N ASP A 427 29.63 -49.43 -10.37
CA ASP A 427 28.55 -49.46 -11.35
C ASP A 427 27.82 -50.83 -11.27
N ILE A 428 26.64 -50.83 -10.65
CA ILE A 428 25.78 -52.01 -10.47
C ILE A 428 25.19 -52.49 -11.81
N SER A 429 25.35 -51.74 -12.89
CA SER A 429 24.83 -52.06 -14.23
C SER A 429 25.76 -52.92 -15.07
N GLN A 430 26.99 -53.21 -14.62
CA GLN A 430 27.96 -54.04 -15.38
C GLN A 430 27.83 -55.52 -15.11
N VAL A 431 26.69 -56.13 -15.36
CA VAL A 431 26.60 -57.55 -15.63
C VAL A 431 26.01 -57.70 -17.02
N GLN A 432 26.93 -57.67 -17.98
CA GLN A 432 26.72 -58.07 -19.37
C GLN A 432 25.43 -57.65 -20.04
N ASP A 433 25.33 -56.36 -20.39
CA ASP A 433 24.59 -55.92 -21.57
C ASP A 433 25.24 -54.66 -22.14
N SER A 434 25.66 -54.74 -23.37
CA SER A 434 26.38 -53.71 -24.16
C SER A 434 25.43 -52.58 -24.61
N THR A 435 24.65 -52.00 -23.70
CA THR A 435 23.64 -50.97 -24.03
C THR A 435 23.76 -49.70 -23.19
N ASN A 436 24.94 -49.45 -22.56
CA ASN A 436 25.14 -48.35 -21.65
C ASN A 436 25.28 -46.93 -22.28
N ASP A 437 25.45 -46.86 -23.61
CA ASP A 437 25.76 -45.56 -24.27
C ASP A 437 24.54 -44.70 -24.62
N ILE A 438 23.31 -45.18 -24.38
CA ILE A 438 22.10 -44.48 -24.82
C ILE A 438 21.61 -43.41 -23.85
N TYR A 439 22.04 -43.47 -22.60
CA TYR A 439 21.53 -42.57 -21.54
C TYR A 439 22.41 -41.33 -21.29
N ALA A 440 23.62 -41.31 -21.82
CA ALA A 440 24.54 -40.18 -21.62
C ALA A 440 24.13 -38.88 -22.33
N ASN A 441 23.21 -38.98 -23.30
CA ASN A 441 22.86 -37.87 -24.20
C ASN A 441 21.40 -37.44 -24.19
N MET A 442 20.65 -37.68 -23.11
CA MET A 442 19.35 -37.00 -23.00
C MET A 442 19.56 -35.50 -22.68
N PRO A 443 18.99 -34.60 -23.48
CA PRO A 443 19.20 -33.17 -23.26
C PRO A 443 18.65 -32.75 -21.89
N SER A 444 19.53 -32.16 -21.12
CA SER A 444 19.11 -31.37 -19.91
C SER A 444 18.06 -30.36 -20.32
N ARG A 445 17.00 -30.25 -19.57
CA ARG A 445 16.11 -29.09 -19.62
C ARG A 445 16.94 -27.85 -19.30
N ASN A 446 17.58 -27.28 -20.32
CA ASN A 446 18.07 -25.91 -20.22
C ASN A 446 16.85 -25.01 -20.26
N ASN A 447 16.67 -24.18 -19.21
CA ASN A 447 15.95 -22.94 -19.32
C ASN A 447 16.66 -22.06 -20.36
N GLY A 448 16.32 -22.24 -21.60
CA GLY A 448 16.92 -21.56 -22.73
C GLY A 448 15.95 -21.60 -23.88
N ILE A 449 15.16 -20.54 -24.03
CA ILE A 449 14.48 -20.20 -25.27
C ILE A 449 13.50 -21.31 -25.70
N SER A 450 12.30 -21.33 -25.08
CA SER A 450 11.13 -21.80 -25.80
C SER A 450 11.10 -21.01 -27.11
N THR A 451 11.09 -21.71 -28.25
CA THR A 451 10.66 -21.09 -29.50
C THR A 451 9.30 -20.52 -29.22
N LEU A 452 9.27 -19.17 -29.07
CA LEU A 452 8.05 -18.42 -28.77
C LEU A 452 7.09 -18.73 -29.90
N THR A 453 6.07 -19.53 -29.63
CA THR A 453 4.98 -19.75 -30.58
C THR A 453 4.38 -18.39 -30.88
N GLN A 454 4.34 -17.99 -32.14
CA GLN A 454 3.78 -16.72 -32.57
C GLN A 454 2.42 -16.96 -33.22
N CYS A 455 1.51 -16.06 -32.99
CA CYS A 455 0.21 -16.04 -33.63
C CYS A 455 0.04 -14.77 -34.47
N ARG A 456 -0.66 -14.88 -35.61
CA ARG A 456 -1.03 -13.74 -36.42
C ARG A 456 -2.52 -13.46 -36.26
N ALA A 457 -2.87 -12.21 -36.00
CA ALA A 457 -4.27 -11.79 -35.97
C ALA A 457 -4.87 -11.83 -37.39
N LEU A 458 -5.98 -12.54 -37.52
CA LEU A 458 -6.76 -12.63 -38.75
C LEU A 458 -7.87 -11.59 -38.83
N TYR A 459 -8.44 -11.25 -37.67
CA TYR A 459 -9.59 -10.36 -37.56
C TYR A 459 -9.30 -9.25 -36.57
N GLU A 460 -9.97 -8.13 -36.74
CA GLU A 460 -9.93 -7.00 -35.83
C GLU A 460 -10.71 -7.33 -34.54
N TYR A 461 -10.13 -7.01 -33.40
CA TYR A 461 -10.73 -7.13 -32.08
C TYR A 461 -10.40 -5.90 -31.23
N ASP A 462 -11.42 -5.20 -30.75
CA ASP A 462 -11.27 -4.10 -29.81
C ASP A 462 -11.42 -4.60 -28.38
N ALA A 463 -10.39 -4.38 -27.55
CA ALA A 463 -10.38 -4.73 -26.13
C ALA A 463 -11.57 -4.08 -25.40
N LYS A 464 -12.31 -4.87 -24.64
CA LYS A 464 -13.46 -4.42 -23.82
C LYS A 464 -13.10 -4.26 -22.36
N MET A 465 -12.03 -4.94 -21.92
CA MET A 465 -11.51 -4.91 -20.57
C MET A 465 -10.05 -4.43 -20.58
N SER A 466 -9.55 -3.99 -19.42
CA SER A 466 -8.19 -3.46 -19.29
C SER A 466 -7.08 -4.48 -19.43
N ASP A 467 -7.40 -5.76 -19.34
CA ASP A 467 -6.52 -6.93 -19.47
C ASP A 467 -6.59 -7.60 -20.85
N GLU A 468 -7.40 -7.09 -21.78
CA GLU A 468 -7.53 -7.59 -23.15
C GLU A 468 -6.59 -6.84 -24.11
N LEU A 469 -6.12 -7.56 -25.14
CA LEU A 469 -5.35 -6.99 -26.25
C LEU A 469 -6.27 -6.57 -27.39
N THR A 470 -6.11 -5.34 -27.87
CA THR A 470 -6.70 -4.90 -29.12
C THR A 470 -5.89 -5.43 -30.28
N LEU A 471 -6.53 -6.18 -31.19
CA LEU A 471 -5.89 -6.81 -32.34
C LEU A 471 -6.28 -6.11 -33.64
N ARG A 472 -5.30 -5.98 -34.55
CA ARG A 472 -5.53 -5.59 -35.95
C ARG A 472 -5.07 -6.70 -36.87
N PRO A 473 -5.76 -6.94 -38.01
CA PRO A 473 -5.36 -7.96 -38.97
C PRO A 473 -3.89 -7.82 -39.37
N GLY A 474 -3.10 -8.88 -39.19
CA GLY A 474 -1.68 -8.89 -39.48
C GLY A 474 -0.77 -8.70 -38.27
N ASP A 475 -1.30 -8.31 -37.10
CA ASP A 475 -0.51 -8.22 -35.86
C ASP A 475 0.11 -9.58 -35.51
N THR A 476 1.39 -9.55 -35.09
CA THR A 476 2.11 -10.74 -34.63
C THR A 476 2.17 -10.72 -33.10
N ILE A 477 1.58 -11.71 -32.48
CA ILE A 477 1.45 -11.85 -31.02
C ILE A 477 2.38 -12.99 -30.59
N ILE A 478 3.17 -12.73 -29.56
CA ILE A 478 3.97 -13.78 -28.90
C ILE A 478 3.04 -14.51 -27.94
N LEU A 479 2.75 -15.79 -28.24
CA LEU A 479 1.87 -16.61 -27.44
C LEU A 479 2.59 -17.06 -26.15
N VAL A 480 1.99 -16.75 -24.99
CA VAL A 480 2.52 -17.11 -23.69
C VAL A 480 1.81 -18.34 -23.13
N GLN A 481 0.47 -18.37 -23.22
CA GLN A 481 -0.33 -19.46 -22.69
C GLN A 481 -1.60 -19.67 -23.52
N LYS A 482 -1.94 -20.95 -23.75
CA LYS A 482 -3.24 -21.36 -24.30
C LYS A 482 -4.14 -21.84 -23.18
N THR A 483 -5.36 -21.35 -23.12
CA THR A 483 -6.39 -21.78 -22.18
C THR A 483 -7.54 -22.46 -22.92
N GLU A 484 -8.20 -23.40 -22.28
CA GLU A 484 -9.28 -24.20 -22.89
C GLU A 484 -10.61 -23.44 -23.00
N ASP A 485 -10.70 -22.28 -22.37
CA ASP A 485 -11.89 -21.40 -22.35
C ASP A 485 -12.08 -20.57 -23.62
N GLY A 486 -11.16 -20.72 -24.62
CA GLY A 486 -11.19 -19.98 -25.88
C GLY A 486 -10.50 -18.62 -25.85
N TRP A 487 -9.86 -18.26 -24.74
CA TRP A 487 -9.04 -17.08 -24.59
C TRP A 487 -7.57 -17.47 -24.42
N TRP A 488 -6.68 -16.85 -25.20
CA TRP A 488 -5.25 -17.07 -25.09
C TRP A 488 -4.55 -15.86 -24.51
N GLN A 489 -3.45 -16.07 -23.83
CA GLN A 489 -2.62 -14.99 -23.30
C GLN A 489 -1.35 -14.80 -24.12
N GLY A 490 -1.01 -13.55 -24.44
CA GLY A 490 0.17 -13.23 -25.22
C GLY A 490 0.63 -11.79 -25.05
N GLU A 491 1.71 -11.48 -25.78
CA GLU A 491 2.31 -10.16 -25.80
C GLU A 491 2.23 -9.57 -27.22
N LEU A 492 1.69 -8.36 -27.31
CA LEU A 492 1.63 -7.56 -28.53
C LEU A 492 2.26 -6.20 -28.27
N ASN A 493 3.32 -5.85 -28.99
CA ASN A 493 4.02 -4.57 -28.91
C ASN A 493 4.46 -4.19 -27.45
N GLY A 494 4.88 -5.19 -26.65
CA GLY A 494 5.32 -4.97 -25.26
C GLY A 494 4.19 -4.92 -24.24
N MET A 495 2.93 -5.10 -24.64
CA MET A 495 1.77 -5.18 -23.75
C MET A 495 1.31 -6.63 -23.62
N MET A 496 1.19 -7.10 -22.37
CA MET A 496 0.64 -8.41 -22.03
C MET A 496 -0.88 -8.32 -21.86
N GLY A 497 -1.61 -9.28 -22.43
CA GLY A 497 -3.04 -9.36 -22.26
C GLY A 497 -3.65 -10.62 -22.83
N VAL A 498 -4.96 -10.77 -22.67
CA VAL A 498 -5.73 -11.90 -23.21
C VAL A 498 -6.44 -11.49 -24.50
N PHE A 499 -6.66 -12.48 -25.38
CA PHE A 499 -7.35 -12.27 -26.66
C PHE A 499 -8.08 -13.55 -27.10
N PRO A 500 -9.14 -13.43 -27.91
CA PRO A 500 -9.88 -14.60 -28.37
C PRO A 500 -9.06 -15.46 -29.33
N SER A 501 -8.91 -16.76 -29.04
CA SER A 501 -8.14 -17.72 -29.85
C SER A 501 -8.68 -17.87 -31.29
N THR A 502 -9.97 -17.62 -31.48
CA THR A 502 -10.61 -17.73 -32.80
C THR A 502 -10.29 -16.58 -33.75
N TYR A 503 -9.64 -15.51 -33.26
CA TYR A 503 -9.25 -14.32 -34.03
C TYR A 503 -7.81 -14.37 -34.55
N VAL A 504 -7.06 -15.45 -34.20
CA VAL A 504 -5.65 -15.60 -34.56
C VAL A 504 -5.38 -16.95 -35.19
N GLU A 505 -4.30 -17.04 -35.96
CA GLU A 505 -3.71 -18.29 -36.45
C GLU A 505 -2.28 -18.44 -35.94
N GLU A 506 -1.85 -19.65 -35.61
CA GLU A 506 -0.46 -19.91 -35.20
C GLU A 506 0.48 -19.82 -36.39
N ILE A 507 1.56 -19.07 -36.23
CA ILE A 507 2.64 -19.03 -37.23
C ILE A 507 3.62 -20.17 -36.90
N ARG A 508 3.76 -21.12 -37.82
CA ARG A 508 4.70 -22.21 -37.72
C ARG A 508 6.10 -21.83 -38.21
#